data_31565d84422f4b2f1f95e0c768cf2cc3
#
_entry.id   31565d84422f4b2f1f95e0c768cf2cc3
#
_cell.length_a   1.000
_cell.length_b   1.000
_cell.length_c   1.000
_cell.angle_alpha   90.00
_cell.angle_beta   90.00
_cell.angle_gamma   90.00
#
_symmetry.space_group_name_H-M   'P 1'
#
loop_
_entity.id
_entity.type
_entity.pdbx_description
1 polymer ?
#
loop_
_entity_poly.entity_id
_entity_poly.type
_entity_poly.pdbx_seq_one_letter_code
_entity_poly.pdbx_strand_id
1 'polypeptide(L)'
;MEAKTLSSGFMQNIFVEEANSTGRRPCYNTSRYMDCLSEAKHLKRMLLRIYQCKEDFELHVIDKRPKTVAGCYIVGKKKIRVYAGGRNRTELEIIAIHEYAHHIHVTEMRMNPDRWQERCHGPEFKRIYSKLCHNAVMLGYFPIILLPTSLN
;
A
#
# COMPACT_ATOMS: atom_id res chain seq x y z
N MET A 1 -4.26 27.55 -2.86
CA MET A 1 -5.11 26.45 -2.34
C MET A 1 -4.22 25.27 -2.04
N GLU A 2 -4.03 25.00 -0.76
CA GLU A 2 -3.18 23.90 -0.30
C GLU A 2 -3.89 22.56 -0.50
N ALA A 3 -3.37 21.75 -1.41
CA ALA A 3 -3.77 20.35 -1.51
C ALA A 3 -3.25 19.60 -0.29
N LYS A 4 -4.08 19.49 0.74
CA LYS A 4 -3.80 18.67 1.93
C LYS A 4 -3.48 17.24 1.51
N THR A 5 -2.44 16.73 2.07
CA THR A 5 -1.86 15.38 1.99
C THR A 5 -2.92 14.29 2.19
N LEU A 6 -3.57 13.83 1.13
CA LEU A 6 -4.66 12.85 1.20
C LEU A 6 -4.19 11.40 1.43
N SER A 7 -2.90 11.08 1.19
CA SER A 7 -2.46 9.70 1.26
C SER A 7 -2.31 9.14 2.67
N SER A 8 -1.83 9.95 3.61
CA SER A 8 -1.68 9.52 5.01
C SER A 8 -3.03 9.50 5.74
N GLY A 9 -3.87 10.50 5.47
CA GLY A 9 -5.18 10.60 6.10
C GLY A 9 -6.20 9.56 5.60
N PHE A 10 -6.15 9.19 4.32
CA PHE A 10 -7.03 8.17 3.76
C PHE A 10 -6.76 6.78 4.36
N MET A 11 -5.49 6.42 4.47
CA MET A 11 -5.10 5.15 5.11
C MET A 11 -5.46 5.15 6.60
N GLN A 12 -5.28 6.27 7.30
CA GLN A 12 -5.65 6.39 8.71
C GLN A 12 -7.16 6.31 8.93
N ASN A 13 -7.99 6.91 8.06
CA ASN A 13 -9.43 6.91 8.22
C ASN A 13 -10.06 5.53 8.01
N ILE A 14 -9.56 4.73 7.05
CA ILE A 14 -10.03 3.34 6.87
C ILE A 14 -9.78 2.51 8.15
N PHE A 15 -8.67 2.77 8.86
CA PHE A 15 -8.30 2.01 10.06
C PHE A 15 -8.97 2.52 11.34
N VAL A 16 -9.38 3.78 11.40
CA VAL A 16 -9.98 4.39 12.61
C VAL A 16 -11.47 4.06 12.73
N GLU A 17 -12.22 3.98 11.61
CA GLU A 17 -13.65 3.68 11.67
C GLU A 17 -13.94 2.26 12.14
N GLU A 18 -13.16 1.25 11.71
CA GLU A 18 -13.33 -0.12 12.23
C GLU A 18 -12.92 -0.27 13.70
N ALA A 19 -11.93 0.51 14.16
CA ALA A 19 -11.46 0.45 15.55
C ALA A 19 -12.43 1.11 16.55
N ASN A 20 -13.23 2.07 16.11
CA ASN A 20 -14.13 2.84 16.99
C ASN A 20 -15.54 2.27 17.12
N SER A 21 -15.94 1.31 16.27
CA SER A 21 -17.32 0.81 16.26
C SER A 21 -17.67 -0.14 17.40
N THR A 22 -16.72 -0.66 18.16
CA THR A 22 -17.02 -1.67 19.19
C THR A 22 -16.41 -1.46 20.57
N GLY A 23 -15.55 -0.46 20.77
CA GLY A 23 -14.94 -0.18 22.09
C GLY A 23 -14.21 -1.37 22.76
N ARG A 24 -14.16 -2.52 22.10
CA ARG A 24 -13.41 -3.70 22.52
C ARG A 24 -12.29 -3.91 21.53
N ARG A 25 -11.04 -3.91 22.01
CA ARG A 25 -9.94 -4.47 21.23
C ARG A 25 -10.38 -5.89 20.86
N PRO A 26 -10.45 -6.24 19.55
CA PRO A 26 -10.72 -7.61 19.20
C PRO A 26 -9.65 -8.47 19.91
N CYS A 27 -10.09 -9.42 20.76
CA CYS A 27 -9.20 -10.45 21.25
C CYS A 27 -8.81 -11.27 20.03
N TYR A 28 -7.71 -10.90 19.40
CA TYR A 28 -7.15 -11.69 18.32
C TYR A 28 -6.79 -13.04 18.91
N ASN A 29 -7.58 -14.02 18.54
CA ASN A 29 -7.34 -15.40 18.86
C ASN A 29 -5.91 -15.70 18.40
N THR A 30 -5.00 -15.92 19.32
CA THR A 30 -3.57 -16.18 19.14
C THR A 30 -3.27 -17.43 18.29
N SER A 31 -4.30 -18.06 17.77
CA SER A 31 -4.27 -19.26 16.92
C SER A 31 -4.01 -18.99 15.42
N ARG A 32 -3.99 -17.76 14.95
CA ARG A 32 -3.54 -17.44 13.58
C ARG A 32 -2.14 -16.90 13.61
N TYR A 33 -1.20 -17.81 13.70
CA TYR A 33 0.17 -17.54 13.24
C TYR A 33 0.05 -17.14 11.76
N MET A 34 0.10 -15.84 11.48
CA MET A 34 0.11 -15.39 10.10
C MET A 34 1.40 -15.91 9.49
N ASP A 35 1.28 -16.78 8.48
CA ASP A 35 2.44 -17.19 7.70
C ASP A 35 2.89 -15.99 6.84
N CYS A 36 3.77 -15.18 7.41
CA CYS A 36 4.30 -13.99 6.75
C CYS A 36 4.93 -14.30 5.39
N LEU A 37 5.49 -15.49 5.21
CA LEU A 37 6.07 -15.90 3.94
C LEU A 37 5.00 -16.17 2.88
N SER A 38 3.94 -16.88 3.26
CA SER A 38 2.78 -17.13 2.37
C SER A 38 2.09 -15.84 2.00
N GLU A 39 1.90 -14.94 2.96
CA GLU A 39 1.27 -13.64 2.72
C GLU A 39 2.14 -12.76 1.81
N ALA A 40 3.46 -12.74 2.00
CA ALA A 40 4.39 -12.02 1.12
C ALA A 40 4.31 -12.54 -0.33
N LYS A 41 4.23 -13.86 -0.52
CA LYS A 41 4.05 -14.46 -1.85
C LYS A 41 2.70 -14.09 -2.47
N HIS A 42 1.63 -14.08 -1.67
CA HIS A 42 0.30 -13.65 -2.13
C HIS A 42 0.33 -12.19 -2.60
N LEU A 43 0.82 -11.28 -1.76
CA LEU A 43 0.91 -9.86 -2.08
C LEU A 43 1.78 -9.61 -3.32
N LYS A 44 2.94 -10.23 -3.43
CA LYS A 44 3.81 -10.07 -4.61
C LYS A 44 3.11 -10.53 -5.88
N ARG A 45 2.42 -11.66 -5.87
CA ARG A 45 1.64 -12.14 -7.03
C ARG A 45 0.50 -11.18 -7.40
N MET A 46 -0.22 -10.67 -6.41
CA MET A 46 -1.27 -9.68 -6.61
C MET A 46 -0.72 -8.42 -7.29
N LEU A 47 0.37 -7.85 -6.75
CA LEU A 47 0.99 -6.65 -7.29
C LEU A 47 1.42 -6.82 -8.76
N LEU A 48 2.06 -7.93 -9.08
CA LEU A 48 2.48 -8.23 -10.46
C LEU A 48 1.30 -8.48 -11.42
N ARG A 49 0.16 -8.92 -10.92
CA ARG A 49 -1.07 -9.01 -11.72
C ARG A 49 -1.72 -7.66 -11.96
N ILE A 50 -1.65 -6.76 -10.98
CA ILE A 50 -2.17 -5.39 -11.11
C ILE A 50 -1.36 -4.59 -12.12
N TYR A 51 -0.04 -4.72 -12.06
CA TYR A 51 0.89 -4.07 -12.97
C TYR A 51 2.22 -4.83 -13.01
N GLN A 52 2.71 -5.10 -14.21
CA GLN A 52 4.01 -5.74 -14.42
C GLN A 52 5.09 -4.67 -14.43
N CYS A 53 5.84 -4.53 -13.33
CA CYS A 53 6.94 -3.58 -13.24
C CYS A 53 8.16 -4.03 -14.07
N LYS A 54 9.00 -3.06 -14.46
CA LYS A 54 10.21 -3.30 -15.26
C LYS A 54 11.36 -3.87 -14.43
N GLU A 55 11.45 -3.48 -13.17
CA GLU A 55 12.50 -3.92 -12.25
C GLU A 55 11.90 -4.76 -11.13
N ASP A 56 12.54 -5.89 -10.81
CA ASP A 56 12.08 -6.76 -9.72
C ASP A 56 12.29 -6.12 -8.34
N PHE A 57 11.54 -6.59 -7.37
CA PHE A 57 11.57 -6.12 -5.98
C PHE A 57 11.41 -7.27 -5.00
N GLU A 58 11.92 -7.08 -3.81
CA GLU A 58 11.64 -7.95 -2.67
C GLU A 58 10.41 -7.45 -1.91
N LEU A 59 9.58 -8.38 -1.42
CA LEU A 59 8.45 -8.06 -0.56
C LEU A 59 8.52 -8.89 0.72
N HIS A 60 8.47 -8.20 1.84
CA HIS A 60 8.49 -8.80 3.17
C HIS A 60 7.26 -8.39 3.95
N VAL A 61 6.58 -9.37 4.54
CA VAL A 61 5.53 -9.15 5.54
C VAL A 61 6.14 -9.37 6.92
N ILE A 62 5.92 -8.45 7.82
CA ILE A 62 6.49 -8.46 9.18
C ILE A 62 5.35 -8.39 10.19
N ASP A 63 5.24 -9.40 11.06
CA ASP A 63 4.21 -9.44 12.11
C ASP A 63 4.56 -8.50 13.27
N LYS A 64 4.51 -7.21 12.96
CA LYS A 64 4.68 -6.10 13.91
C LYS A 64 3.70 -4.98 13.56
N ARG A 65 3.38 -4.14 14.55
CA ARG A 65 2.56 -2.94 14.36
C ARG A 65 3.30 -1.70 14.86
N PRO A 66 4.20 -1.12 14.05
CA PRO A 66 4.82 0.16 14.37
C PRO A 66 3.76 1.25 14.55
N LYS A 67 4.02 2.23 15.42
CA LYS A 67 3.06 3.31 15.72
C LYS A 67 2.86 4.29 14.55
N THR A 68 3.86 4.48 13.71
CA THR A 68 3.91 5.60 12.74
C THR A 68 3.85 5.17 11.30
N VAL A 69 4.12 3.91 10.97
CA VAL A 69 4.17 3.42 9.60
C VAL A 69 3.42 2.10 9.43
N ALA A 70 2.70 1.96 8.33
CA ALA A 70 2.01 0.72 7.95
C ALA A 70 2.85 -0.14 6.99
N GLY A 71 3.69 0.50 6.20
CA GLY A 71 4.64 -0.11 5.28
C GLY A 71 5.81 0.82 5.02
N CYS A 72 6.78 0.38 4.25
CA CYS A 72 7.83 1.23 3.71
C CYS A 72 8.47 0.61 2.47
N TYR A 73 8.85 1.48 1.53
CA TYR A 73 9.68 1.13 0.39
C TYR A 73 11.13 1.59 0.62
N ILE A 74 12.07 0.67 0.52
CA ILE A 74 13.51 0.94 0.70
C ILE A 74 14.15 1.03 -0.69
N VAL A 75 14.37 2.27 -1.16
CA VAL A 75 14.82 2.60 -2.51
C VAL A 75 16.10 1.87 -2.90
N GLY A 76 17.16 1.95 -2.10
CA GLY A 76 18.46 1.36 -2.43
C GLY A 76 18.46 -0.17 -2.51
N LYS A 77 17.48 -0.83 -1.91
CA LYS A 77 17.35 -2.30 -1.88
C LYS A 77 16.18 -2.80 -2.75
N LYS A 78 15.38 -1.92 -3.34
CA LYS A 78 14.14 -2.26 -4.04
C LYS A 78 13.26 -3.20 -3.22
N LYS A 79 13.10 -2.88 -1.93
CA LYS A 79 12.43 -3.74 -0.96
C LYS A 79 11.19 -3.08 -0.40
N ILE A 80 10.08 -3.77 -0.49
CA ILE A 80 8.80 -3.41 0.14
C ILE A 80 8.69 -4.16 1.47
N ARG A 81 8.36 -3.44 2.54
CA ARG A 81 7.97 -4.00 3.83
C ARG A 81 6.53 -3.64 4.13
N VAL A 82 5.75 -4.63 4.52
CA VAL A 82 4.37 -4.47 4.98
C VAL A 82 4.28 -4.96 6.42
N TYR A 83 3.76 -4.14 7.32
CA TYR A 83 3.63 -4.49 8.72
C TYR A 83 2.23 -5.04 8.99
N ALA A 84 2.15 -6.33 9.34
CA ALA A 84 0.90 -7.08 9.40
C ALA A 84 0.22 -7.10 10.76
N GLY A 85 0.90 -6.70 11.82
CA GLY A 85 0.39 -6.83 13.19
C GLY A 85 -1.01 -6.25 13.39
N GLY A 86 -1.99 -7.12 13.64
CA GLY A 86 -3.38 -6.75 13.85
C GLY A 86 -4.13 -6.19 12.64
N ARG A 87 -3.64 -6.44 11.41
CA ARG A 87 -4.27 -6.01 10.16
C ARG A 87 -4.93 -7.18 9.44
N ASN A 88 -6.04 -6.92 8.77
CA ASN A 88 -6.67 -7.88 7.87
C ASN A 88 -6.02 -7.89 6.49
N ARG A 89 -6.37 -8.86 5.65
CA ARG A 89 -5.78 -9.01 4.31
C ARG A 89 -5.99 -7.79 3.42
N THR A 90 -7.18 -7.21 3.39
CA THR A 90 -7.49 -6.03 2.57
C THR A 90 -6.59 -4.85 2.96
N GLU A 91 -6.36 -4.65 4.26
CA GLU A 91 -5.43 -3.63 4.74
C GLU A 91 -4.01 -3.87 4.24
N LEU A 92 -3.52 -5.12 4.29
CA LEU A 92 -2.19 -5.46 3.79
C LEU A 92 -2.07 -5.25 2.29
N GLU A 93 -3.10 -5.58 1.52
CA GLU A 93 -3.17 -5.36 0.08
C GLU A 93 -3.09 -3.88 -0.27
N ILE A 94 -3.87 -3.02 0.42
CA ILE A 94 -3.84 -1.56 0.23
C ILE A 94 -2.45 -0.99 0.55
N ILE A 95 -1.85 -1.40 1.67
CA ILE A 95 -0.50 -0.98 2.05
C ILE A 95 0.52 -1.42 1.00
N ALA A 96 0.44 -2.68 0.55
CA ALA A 96 1.35 -3.20 -0.45
C ALA A 96 1.26 -2.43 -1.78
N ILE A 97 0.05 -2.05 -2.22
CA ILE A 97 -0.16 -1.23 -3.43
C ILE A 97 0.47 0.15 -3.25
N HIS A 98 0.35 0.77 -2.08
CA HIS A 98 0.98 2.06 -1.79
C HIS A 98 2.51 1.99 -1.91
N GLU A 99 3.12 1.00 -1.28
CA GLU A 99 4.59 0.82 -1.34
C GLU A 99 5.05 0.40 -2.75
N TYR A 100 4.23 -0.34 -3.48
CA TYR A 100 4.49 -0.68 -4.87
C TYR A 100 4.43 0.53 -5.81
N ALA A 101 3.54 1.48 -5.53
CA ALA A 101 3.51 2.75 -6.25
C ALA A 101 4.83 3.53 -6.08
N HIS A 102 5.45 3.50 -4.88
CA HIS A 102 6.79 4.06 -4.68
C HIS A 102 7.85 3.33 -5.50
N HIS A 103 7.80 1.99 -5.57
CA HIS A 103 8.73 1.22 -6.39
C HIS A 103 8.65 1.62 -7.86
N ILE A 104 7.45 1.65 -8.44
CA ILE A 104 7.22 2.05 -9.83
C ILE A 104 7.66 3.50 -10.05
N HIS A 105 7.28 4.42 -9.16
CA HIS A 105 7.64 5.82 -9.24
C HIS A 105 9.16 6.03 -9.30
N VAL A 106 9.89 5.34 -8.43
CA VAL A 106 11.37 5.47 -8.38
C VAL A 106 12.04 4.78 -9.57
N THR A 107 11.60 3.58 -9.95
CA THR A 107 12.32 2.78 -10.95
C THR A 107 11.96 3.15 -12.38
N GLU A 108 10.71 3.49 -12.67
CA GLU A 108 10.24 3.73 -14.03
C GLU A 108 10.22 5.19 -14.44
N MET A 109 10.15 6.12 -13.46
CA MET A 109 10.19 7.56 -13.71
C MET A 109 11.60 8.17 -13.67
N ARG A 110 12.59 7.36 -13.31
CA ARG A 110 14.01 7.77 -13.19
C ARG A 110 14.63 8.31 -14.49
N MET A 111 14.02 8.02 -15.63
CA MET A 111 14.51 8.45 -16.95
C MET A 111 14.17 9.91 -17.30
N ASN A 112 13.39 10.62 -16.48
CA ASN A 112 13.07 12.01 -16.70
C ASN A 112 13.70 12.89 -15.60
N PRO A 113 14.83 13.57 -15.89
CA PRO A 113 15.53 14.40 -14.92
C PRO A 113 14.69 15.55 -14.35
N ASP A 114 13.69 16.05 -15.11
CA ASP A 114 12.82 17.13 -14.65
C ASP A 114 11.84 16.70 -13.55
N ARG A 115 11.67 15.40 -13.36
CA ARG A 115 10.77 14.83 -12.35
C ARG A 115 11.44 14.45 -11.03
N TRP A 116 12.75 14.58 -10.93
CA TRP A 116 13.51 14.27 -9.71
C TRP A 116 13.18 15.19 -8.52
N GLN A 117 12.59 16.33 -8.79
CA GLN A 117 12.21 17.31 -7.78
C GLN A 117 10.80 17.03 -7.22
N GLU A 118 10.10 16.03 -7.72
CA GLU A 118 8.78 15.69 -7.21
C GLU A 118 8.88 15.06 -5.80
N ARG A 119 8.07 15.56 -4.88
CA ARG A 119 7.95 14.98 -3.53
C ARG A 119 7.44 13.54 -3.63
N CYS A 120 7.84 12.70 -2.66
CA CYS A 120 7.47 11.26 -2.63
C CYS A 120 5.97 10.97 -2.83
N HIS A 121 5.07 11.89 -2.52
CA HIS A 121 3.62 11.78 -2.71
C HIS A 121 3.08 12.90 -3.59
N GLY A 122 3.86 13.33 -4.57
CA GLY A 122 3.49 14.35 -5.54
C GLY A 122 2.46 13.86 -6.58
N PRO A 123 2.13 14.68 -7.58
CA PRO A 123 1.11 14.37 -8.58
C PRO A 123 1.37 13.06 -9.33
N GLU A 124 2.62 12.77 -9.68
CA GLU A 124 2.96 11.56 -10.42
C GLU A 124 2.78 10.29 -9.56
N PHE A 125 3.20 10.33 -8.29
CA PHE A 125 2.93 9.24 -7.35
C PHE A 125 1.42 8.98 -7.25
N LYS A 126 0.63 10.04 -7.09
CA LYS A 126 -0.84 9.93 -7.00
C LYS A 126 -1.46 9.32 -8.25
N ARG A 127 -0.96 9.69 -9.43
CA ARG A 127 -1.39 9.11 -10.70
C ARG A 127 -1.09 7.61 -10.77
N ILE A 128 0.12 7.20 -10.40
CA ILE A 128 0.52 5.79 -10.36
C ILE A 128 -0.35 5.03 -9.36
N TYR A 129 -0.46 5.52 -8.14
CA TYR A 129 -1.24 4.88 -7.08
C TYR A 129 -2.71 4.71 -7.45
N SER A 130 -3.34 5.77 -7.98
CA SER A 130 -4.73 5.70 -8.45
C SER A 130 -4.93 4.67 -9.55
N LYS A 131 -3.99 4.58 -10.51
CA LYS A 131 -4.04 3.57 -11.57
C LYS A 131 -3.91 2.15 -11.02
N LEU A 132 -3.02 1.92 -10.06
CA LEU A 132 -2.87 0.61 -9.42
C LEU A 132 -4.13 0.22 -8.65
N CYS A 133 -4.73 1.13 -7.89
CA CYS A 133 -5.98 0.90 -7.18
C CYS A 133 -7.13 0.58 -8.15
N HIS A 134 -7.24 1.33 -9.26
CA HIS A 134 -8.23 1.05 -10.29
C HIS A 134 -8.06 -0.36 -10.87
N ASN A 135 -6.85 -0.74 -11.23
CA ASN A 135 -6.56 -2.08 -11.77
C ASN A 135 -6.90 -3.18 -10.74
N ALA A 136 -6.61 -2.94 -9.46
CA ALA A 136 -6.93 -3.88 -8.38
C ALA A 136 -8.45 -4.10 -8.25
N VAL A 137 -9.24 -3.03 -8.36
CA VAL A 137 -10.71 -3.11 -8.36
C VAL A 137 -11.21 -3.87 -9.60
N MET A 138 -10.68 -3.57 -10.78
CA MET A 138 -11.06 -4.26 -12.02
C MET A 138 -10.72 -5.75 -12.01
N LEU A 139 -9.70 -6.14 -11.27
CA LEU A 139 -9.32 -7.55 -11.06
C LEU A 139 -10.07 -8.21 -9.89
N GLY A 140 -10.96 -7.47 -9.20
CA GLY A 140 -11.82 -7.98 -8.14
C GLY A 140 -11.14 -8.15 -6.77
N TYR A 141 -10.00 -7.49 -6.53
CA TYR A 141 -9.35 -7.53 -5.20
C TYR A 141 -10.10 -6.68 -4.17
N PHE A 142 -10.69 -5.56 -4.59
CA PHE A 142 -11.46 -4.67 -3.71
C PHE A 142 -12.81 -4.32 -4.30
N PRO A 143 -13.81 -4.00 -3.46
CA PRO A 143 -15.05 -3.38 -3.94
C PRO A 143 -14.78 -1.97 -4.47
N ILE A 144 -15.57 -1.52 -5.43
CA ILE A 144 -15.41 -0.22 -6.11
C ILE A 144 -15.47 0.98 -5.14
N ILE A 145 -16.08 0.79 -3.97
CA ILE A 145 -16.25 1.82 -2.91
C ILE A 145 -14.89 2.28 -2.33
N LEU A 146 -13.84 1.47 -2.46
CA LEU A 146 -12.51 1.79 -1.92
C LEU A 146 -11.64 2.59 -2.88
N LEU A 147 -12.15 2.95 -4.07
CA LEU A 147 -11.43 3.86 -4.96
C LEU A 147 -11.36 5.26 -4.34
N PRO A 148 -10.17 5.88 -4.31
CA PRO A 148 -10.08 7.28 -3.92
C PRO A 148 -10.90 8.13 -4.89
N THR A 149 -11.88 8.89 -4.37
CA THR A 149 -12.85 9.68 -5.12
C THR A 149 -12.26 10.94 -5.79
N SER A 150 -10.96 11.10 -5.83
CA SER A 150 -10.32 12.29 -6.42
C SER A 150 -9.71 11.98 -7.80
N LEU A 151 -10.59 11.81 -8.78
CA LEU A 151 -10.27 11.98 -10.20
C LEU A 151 -11.06 13.19 -10.74
N ASN A 152 -10.87 14.36 -10.14
CA ASN A 152 -11.23 15.64 -10.75
C ASN A 152 -10.03 16.58 -10.67
#